data_c7d509c3ef53ae121f8d4997b6b782bc
#
_entry.id   c7d509c3ef53ae121f8d4997b6b782bc
#
_cell.length_a   1.000
_cell.length_b   1.000
_cell.length_c   1.000
_cell.angle_alpha   90.00
_cell.angle_beta   90.00
_cell.angle_gamma   90.00
#
_symmetry.space_group_name_H-M   'P 1'
#
loop_
_entity.id
_entity.type
_entity.pdbx_description
1 polymer ?
#
loop_
_entity_poly.entity_id
_entity_poly.type
_entity_poly.pdbx_seq_one_letter_code
_entity_poly.pdbx_strand_id
1 'polypeptide(L)'
;MRHPSLPPGLTADDWHPLGGGSICDVWRARLADGRPVVVKATPYPAEVEADGLVALADAGAPVPAVLAADDDVLVLAAVEGPPDWPALGAALARVHAHTGAEFGWHRDNLIGSLPQRNTATADWPSFYVQHRIRPWLGAPALPRAVRRRLEAACDGPLQALLDHDPPASLTHGDLWSGNVVAGRWLIDPAVCRADREHELAFMDCFGGFPAAMTEAYAEQWPLDDGWQDRRPALQLYHMLVHVQLFGASYVGAITGRLDAAGL
;
A
#
# COMPACT_ATOMS: atom_id res chain seq x y z
N MET A 1 28.30 2.69 -1.91
CA MET A 1 27.58 2.03 -0.79
C MET A 1 28.14 0.64 -0.61
N ARG A 2 28.29 0.15 0.63
CA ARG A 2 28.60 -1.26 0.87
C ARG A 2 27.28 -2.02 0.85
N HIS A 3 27.25 -3.19 0.21
CA HIS A 3 26.09 -4.09 0.28
C HIS A 3 25.89 -4.60 1.72
N PRO A 4 24.66 -4.93 2.14
CA PRO A 4 24.37 -5.47 3.48
C PRO A 4 24.98 -6.88 3.64
N SER A 5 25.13 -7.30 4.89
CA SER A 5 25.36 -8.70 5.22
C SER A 5 24.07 -9.48 5.04
N LEU A 6 24.14 -10.66 4.45
CA LEU A 6 22.96 -11.52 4.32
C LEU A 6 22.65 -12.24 5.62
N PRO A 7 21.38 -12.63 5.84
CA PRO A 7 20.99 -13.51 6.93
C PRO A 7 21.82 -14.82 6.95
N PRO A 8 21.99 -15.45 8.14
CA PRO A 8 22.77 -16.66 8.28
C PRO A 8 22.37 -17.77 7.31
N GLY A 9 23.35 -18.41 6.70
CA GLY A 9 23.15 -19.49 5.72
C GLY A 9 23.01 -19.04 4.27
N LEU A 10 22.92 -17.73 4.00
CA LEU A 10 22.95 -17.17 2.66
C LEU A 10 24.29 -16.52 2.34
N THR A 11 24.79 -16.76 1.14
CA THR A 11 25.93 -16.05 0.56
C THR A 11 25.58 -15.62 -0.86
N ALA A 12 26.05 -14.45 -1.27
CA ALA A 12 25.82 -13.94 -2.61
C ALA A 12 27.07 -13.21 -3.14
N ASP A 13 27.15 -13.17 -4.46
CA ASP A 13 28.10 -12.41 -5.25
C ASP A 13 27.38 -11.57 -6.31
N ASP A 14 28.11 -10.98 -7.24
CA ASP A 14 27.59 -10.21 -8.38
C ASP A 14 26.64 -9.08 -7.95
N TRP A 15 27.06 -8.30 -6.97
CA TRP A 15 26.27 -7.22 -6.37
C TRP A 15 26.17 -5.99 -7.27
N HIS A 16 24.96 -5.60 -7.62
CA HIS A 16 24.66 -4.39 -8.38
C HIS A 16 23.62 -3.55 -7.64
N PRO A 17 23.90 -2.26 -7.32
CA PRO A 17 22.89 -1.40 -6.73
C PRO A 17 21.73 -1.19 -7.71
N LEU A 18 20.51 -1.30 -7.22
CA LEU A 18 19.31 -0.92 -7.95
C LEU A 18 18.90 0.49 -7.51
N GLY A 19 18.74 1.39 -8.49
CA GLY A 19 18.20 2.72 -8.24
C GLY A 19 16.69 2.67 -8.05
N GLY A 20 16.13 3.64 -7.29
CA GLY A 20 14.69 3.84 -7.24
C GLY A 20 14.04 3.72 -5.85
N GLY A 21 14.73 3.23 -4.84
CA GLY A 21 14.23 3.27 -3.45
C GLY A 21 14.52 4.62 -2.79
N SER A 22 13.49 5.30 -2.26
CA SER A 22 13.69 6.53 -1.49
C SER A 22 13.94 6.29 0.01
N ILE A 23 13.73 5.04 0.47
CA ILE A 23 13.77 4.69 1.90
C ILE A 23 14.82 3.61 2.19
N CYS A 24 14.91 2.60 1.33
CA CYS A 24 15.82 1.46 1.50
C CYS A 24 16.91 1.48 0.44
N ASP A 25 18.08 1.00 0.81
CA ASP A 25 19.11 0.66 -0.16
C ASP A 25 18.78 -0.72 -0.77
N VAL A 26 18.78 -0.83 -2.09
CA VAL A 26 18.35 -2.04 -2.82
C VAL A 26 19.46 -2.51 -3.76
N TRP A 27 19.74 -3.81 -3.76
CA TRP A 27 20.71 -4.45 -4.64
C TRP A 27 20.11 -5.65 -5.36
N ARG A 28 20.57 -5.87 -6.58
CA ARG A 28 20.48 -7.16 -7.24
C ARG A 28 21.76 -7.93 -6.93
N ALA A 29 21.63 -9.23 -6.64
CA ALA A 29 22.76 -10.11 -6.38
C ALA A 29 22.45 -11.52 -6.91
N ARG A 30 23.44 -12.40 -6.82
CA ARG A 30 23.29 -13.82 -7.16
C ARG A 30 23.70 -14.67 -5.95
N LEU A 31 22.79 -15.53 -5.49
CA LEU A 31 23.09 -16.49 -4.43
C LEU A 31 24.13 -17.53 -4.90
N ALA A 32 24.80 -18.19 -3.96
CA ALA A 32 25.79 -19.23 -4.25
C ALA A 32 25.22 -20.42 -5.05
N ASP A 33 23.91 -20.66 -5.00
CA ASP A 33 23.22 -21.65 -5.79
C ASP A 33 22.83 -21.17 -7.21
N GLY A 34 23.22 -19.94 -7.57
CA GLY A 34 23.00 -19.32 -8.87
C GLY A 34 21.67 -18.56 -9.01
N ARG A 35 20.78 -18.59 -8.03
CA ARG A 35 19.51 -17.87 -8.09
C ARG A 35 19.73 -16.34 -8.06
N PRO A 36 19.11 -15.58 -8.97
CA PRO A 36 19.11 -14.13 -8.88
C PRO A 36 18.17 -13.66 -7.77
N VAL A 37 18.60 -12.66 -7.00
CA VAL A 37 17.86 -12.11 -5.87
C VAL A 37 17.88 -10.59 -5.87
N VAL A 38 16.88 -10.01 -5.19
CA VAL A 38 16.87 -8.61 -4.77
C VAL A 38 17.04 -8.57 -3.25
N VAL A 39 17.99 -7.79 -2.80
CA VAL A 39 18.30 -7.61 -1.37
C VAL A 39 18.00 -6.17 -1.00
N LYS A 40 17.14 -5.98 -0.01
CA LYS A 40 16.79 -4.66 0.56
C LYS A 40 17.43 -4.54 1.94
N ALA A 41 18.22 -3.47 2.17
CA ALA A 41 18.60 -3.08 3.50
C ALA A 41 17.61 -2.04 4.01
N THR A 42 16.92 -2.36 5.12
CA THR A 42 15.82 -1.57 5.65
C THR A 42 16.22 -0.91 6.97
N PRO A 43 15.78 0.33 7.24
CA PRO A 43 15.98 0.96 8.55
C PRO A 43 14.98 0.48 9.62
N TYR A 44 14.20 -0.55 9.34
CA TYR A 44 13.15 -1.15 10.17
C TYR A 44 13.15 -2.67 10.02
N PRO A 45 12.47 -3.42 10.91
CA PRO A 45 12.43 -4.88 10.82
C PRO A 45 11.89 -5.35 9.47
N ALA A 46 12.73 -6.07 8.71
CA ALA A 46 12.39 -6.56 7.36
C ALA A 46 11.23 -7.55 7.35
N GLU A 47 10.98 -8.22 8.47
CA GLU A 47 9.85 -9.10 8.68
C GLU A 47 8.49 -8.42 8.54
N VAL A 48 8.42 -7.08 8.69
CA VAL A 48 7.18 -6.31 8.51
C VAL A 48 6.73 -6.32 7.04
N GLU A 49 7.67 -6.11 6.11
CA GLU A 49 7.39 -6.20 4.68
C GLU A 49 7.22 -7.66 4.23
N ALA A 50 8.04 -8.56 4.78
CA ALA A 50 7.95 -10.00 4.50
C ALA A 50 6.58 -10.57 4.85
N ASP A 51 6.00 -10.19 5.99
CA ASP A 51 4.65 -10.57 6.42
C ASP A 51 3.60 -10.17 5.38
N GLY A 52 3.67 -8.93 4.88
CA GLY A 52 2.76 -8.44 3.85
C GLY A 52 2.91 -9.19 2.52
N LEU A 53 4.14 -9.44 2.07
CA LEU A 53 4.39 -10.20 0.83
C LEU A 53 3.88 -11.64 0.93
N VAL A 54 4.10 -12.31 2.07
CA VAL A 54 3.59 -13.68 2.30
C VAL A 54 2.05 -13.68 2.27
N ALA A 55 1.40 -12.77 2.96
CA ALA A 55 -0.06 -12.68 2.98
C ALA A 55 -0.65 -12.45 1.58
N LEU A 56 -0.02 -11.58 0.78
CA LEU A 56 -0.42 -11.34 -0.60
C LEU A 56 -0.19 -12.57 -1.50
N ALA A 57 0.94 -13.27 -1.34
CA ALA A 57 1.22 -14.51 -2.06
C ALA A 57 0.19 -15.60 -1.76
N ASP A 58 -0.17 -15.79 -0.50
CA ASP A 58 -1.17 -16.76 -0.05
C ASP A 58 -2.57 -16.43 -0.61
N ALA A 59 -2.86 -15.16 -0.85
CA ALA A 59 -4.07 -14.69 -1.51
C ALA A 59 -3.99 -14.76 -3.05
N GLY A 60 -2.89 -15.24 -3.63
CA GLY A 60 -2.69 -15.41 -5.07
C GLY A 60 -2.24 -14.17 -5.82
N ALA A 61 -1.68 -13.17 -5.12
CA ALA A 61 -1.02 -12.04 -5.76
C ALA A 61 0.32 -12.45 -6.40
N PRO A 62 0.67 -11.90 -7.55
CA PRO A 62 2.00 -12.04 -8.11
C PRO A 62 2.98 -11.12 -7.37
N VAL A 63 3.64 -11.64 -6.36
CA VAL A 63 4.68 -10.97 -5.57
C VAL A 63 5.99 -11.75 -5.62
N PRO A 64 7.15 -11.10 -5.40
CA PRO A 64 8.42 -11.81 -5.24
C PRO A 64 8.35 -12.77 -4.05
N ALA A 65 8.89 -13.99 -4.21
CA ALA A 65 9.01 -14.92 -3.09
C ALA A 65 10.00 -14.38 -2.04
N VAL A 66 9.60 -14.38 -0.78
CA VAL A 66 10.49 -14.08 0.35
C VAL A 66 11.39 -15.27 0.58
N LEU A 67 12.71 -15.06 0.48
CA LEU A 67 13.72 -16.10 0.68
C LEU A 67 14.31 -16.04 2.09
N ALA A 68 14.46 -14.85 2.64
CA ALA A 68 14.85 -14.60 4.02
C ALA A 68 14.44 -13.19 4.44
N ALA A 69 14.18 -13.01 5.73
CA ALA A 69 14.02 -11.73 6.39
C ALA A 69 14.72 -11.78 7.74
N ASP A 70 15.46 -10.74 8.06
CA ASP A 70 16.16 -10.54 9.33
C ASP A 70 15.91 -9.10 9.78
N ASP A 71 16.50 -8.67 10.91
CA ASP A 71 16.22 -7.37 11.52
C ASP A 71 16.24 -6.20 10.52
N ASP A 72 17.22 -6.14 9.63
CA ASP A 72 17.43 -5.02 8.69
C ASP A 72 17.63 -5.45 7.22
N VAL A 73 17.44 -6.74 6.89
CA VAL A 73 17.69 -7.26 5.54
C VAL A 73 16.56 -8.16 5.07
N LEU A 74 15.96 -7.81 3.93
CA LEU A 74 14.99 -8.63 3.20
C LEU A 74 15.61 -9.17 1.92
N VAL A 75 15.53 -10.49 1.73
CA VAL A 75 16.01 -11.17 0.52
C VAL A 75 14.81 -11.73 -0.24
N LEU A 76 14.61 -11.23 -1.44
CA LEU A 76 13.52 -11.59 -2.34
C LEU A 76 14.06 -12.31 -3.58
N ALA A 77 13.30 -13.25 -4.13
CA ALA A 77 13.57 -13.76 -5.46
C ALA A 77 13.49 -12.60 -6.47
N ALA A 78 14.48 -12.48 -7.36
CA ALA A 78 14.38 -11.52 -8.45
C ALA A 78 13.26 -11.92 -9.41
N VAL A 79 12.42 -10.95 -9.78
CA VAL A 79 11.28 -11.18 -10.66
C VAL A 79 11.49 -10.51 -12.00
N GLU A 80 11.05 -11.18 -13.06
CA GLU A 80 11.16 -10.75 -14.45
C GLU A 80 9.92 -11.21 -15.23
N GLY A 81 9.83 -10.81 -16.48
CA GLY A 81 8.81 -11.26 -17.42
C GLY A 81 8.15 -10.10 -18.17
N PRO A 82 7.39 -10.40 -19.22
CA PRO A 82 6.63 -9.40 -19.94
C PRO A 82 5.48 -8.88 -19.09
N PRO A 83 5.01 -7.64 -19.35
CA PRO A 83 3.82 -7.10 -18.70
C PRO A 83 2.59 -7.99 -18.94
N ASP A 84 1.76 -8.11 -17.88
CA ASP A 84 0.50 -8.84 -17.93
C ASP A 84 -0.53 -8.12 -17.05
N TRP A 85 -0.90 -6.94 -17.47
CA TRP A 85 -1.81 -6.08 -16.74
C TRP A 85 -3.21 -6.70 -16.51
N PRO A 86 -3.81 -7.41 -17.50
CA PRO A 86 -5.09 -8.08 -17.25
C PRO A 86 -4.98 -9.16 -16.18
N ALA A 87 -3.93 -9.99 -16.21
CA ALA A 87 -3.73 -11.00 -15.17
C ALA A 87 -3.51 -10.37 -13.79
N LEU A 88 -2.80 -9.22 -13.73
CA LEU A 88 -2.60 -8.47 -12.48
C LEU A 88 -3.93 -7.93 -11.94
N GLY A 89 -4.79 -7.36 -12.79
CA GLY A 89 -6.11 -6.88 -12.39
C GLY A 89 -7.01 -8.00 -11.85
N ALA A 90 -7.06 -9.13 -12.55
CA ALA A 90 -7.79 -10.30 -12.07
C ALA A 90 -7.20 -10.89 -10.76
N ALA A 91 -5.87 -10.84 -10.58
CA ALA A 91 -5.23 -11.26 -9.34
C ALA A 91 -5.57 -10.32 -8.18
N LEU A 92 -5.57 -9.00 -8.40
CA LEU A 92 -5.96 -8.02 -7.40
C LEU A 92 -7.41 -8.23 -6.92
N ALA A 93 -8.34 -8.53 -7.83
CA ALA A 93 -9.71 -8.86 -7.46
C ALA A 93 -9.80 -10.11 -6.56
N ARG A 94 -8.99 -11.14 -6.85
CA ARG A 94 -8.89 -12.33 -5.99
C ARG A 94 -8.32 -11.99 -4.61
N VAL A 95 -7.27 -11.17 -4.53
CA VAL A 95 -6.70 -10.70 -3.26
C VAL A 95 -7.76 -9.98 -2.44
N HIS A 96 -8.49 -9.06 -3.03
CA HIS A 96 -9.57 -8.35 -2.34
C HIS A 96 -10.70 -9.28 -1.88
N ALA A 97 -10.93 -10.40 -2.56
CA ALA A 97 -11.92 -11.40 -2.15
C ALA A 97 -11.50 -12.21 -0.90
N HIS A 98 -10.24 -12.10 -0.46
CA HIS A 98 -9.78 -12.64 0.83
C HIS A 98 -10.21 -11.71 1.97
N THR A 99 -11.42 -11.88 2.47
CA THR A 99 -12.00 -11.04 3.52
C THR A 99 -11.74 -11.58 4.92
N GLY A 100 -11.85 -10.72 5.93
CA GLY A 100 -11.80 -11.05 7.35
C GLY A 100 -13.03 -10.56 8.09
N ALA A 101 -13.08 -10.83 9.39
CA ALA A 101 -14.17 -10.39 10.26
C ALA A 101 -14.03 -8.91 10.69
N GLU A 102 -12.82 -8.37 10.66
CA GLU A 102 -12.50 -7.02 11.14
C GLU A 102 -11.53 -6.33 10.18
N PHE A 103 -11.58 -5.00 10.17
CA PHE A 103 -10.63 -4.13 9.49
C PHE A 103 -9.34 -4.01 10.32
N GLY A 104 -8.19 -3.79 9.66
CA GLY A 104 -6.89 -3.72 10.29
C GLY A 104 -5.98 -4.89 9.94
N TRP A 105 -5.00 -5.16 10.78
CA TRP A 105 -4.05 -6.26 10.59
C TRP A 105 -3.60 -6.78 11.95
N HIS A 106 -3.06 -7.99 12.00
CA HIS A 106 -2.60 -8.61 13.26
C HIS A 106 -1.39 -7.88 13.88
N ARG A 107 -0.77 -6.96 13.15
CA ARG A 107 0.34 -6.11 13.60
C ARG A 107 0.27 -4.73 12.95
N ASP A 108 0.86 -3.73 13.61
CA ASP A 108 1.18 -2.46 12.95
C ASP A 108 2.30 -2.67 11.94
N ASN A 109 2.31 -1.89 10.86
CA ASN A 109 3.32 -1.93 9.82
C ASN A 109 3.72 -0.51 9.38
N LEU A 110 4.19 -0.35 8.16
CA LEU A 110 4.69 0.92 7.64
C LEU A 110 3.97 1.30 6.35
N ILE A 111 3.77 2.60 6.17
CA ILE A 111 3.43 3.23 4.90
C ILE A 111 4.58 4.17 4.51
N GLY A 112 5.35 3.78 3.52
CA GLY A 112 6.65 4.38 3.30
C GLY A 112 7.54 4.20 4.55
N SER A 113 8.09 5.29 5.10
CA SER A 113 8.88 5.27 6.36
C SER A 113 8.06 5.55 7.62
N LEU A 114 6.74 5.69 7.51
CA LEU A 114 5.88 6.13 8.60
C LEU A 114 5.12 4.95 9.22
N PRO A 115 4.91 4.94 10.55
CA PRO A 115 4.14 3.90 11.20
C PRO A 115 2.68 3.92 10.75
N GLN A 116 2.14 2.77 10.38
CA GLN A 116 0.74 2.55 10.02
C GLN A 116 0.07 1.69 11.09
N ARG A 117 -0.91 2.27 11.80
CA ARG A 117 -1.68 1.56 12.81
C ARG A 117 -2.73 0.68 12.18
N ASN A 118 -2.83 -0.55 12.68
CA ASN A 118 -3.72 -1.57 12.16
C ASN A 118 -4.55 -2.26 13.24
N THR A 119 -4.85 -1.55 14.33
CA THR A 119 -5.70 -2.09 15.41
C THR A 119 -7.04 -2.56 14.84
N ALA A 120 -7.43 -3.79 15.16
CA ALA A 120 -8.67 -4.40 14.71
C ALA A 120 -9.89 -3.53 15.07
N THR A 121 -10.77 -3.31 14.11
CA THR A 121 -11.96 -2.47 14.22
C THR A 121 -13.12 -3.12 13.45
N ALA A 122 -14.31 -3.11 14.03
CA ALA A 122 -15.44 -3.86 13.50
C ALA A 122 -16.04 -3.26 12.21
N ASP A 123 -15.97 -1.94 12.04
CA ASP A 123 -16.55 -1.25 10.89
C ASP A 123 -15.53 -0.39 10.16
N TRP A 124 -15.74 -0.24 8.86
CA TRP A 124 -14.85 0.52 7.99
C TRP A 124 -14.78 2.02 8.31
N PRO A 125 -15.90 2.74 8.49
CA PRO A 125 -15.85 4.16 8.78
C PRO A 125 -15.04 4.49 10.03
N SER A 126 -15.22 3.72 11.11
CA SER A 126 -14.46 3.89 12.35
C SER A 126 -12.98 3.58 12.15
N PHE A 127 -12.63 2.49 11.45
CA PHE A 127 -11.26 2.16 11.14
C PHE A 127 -10.58 3.28 10.34
N TYR A 128 -11.24 3.75 9.28
CA TYR A 128 -10.67 4.79 8.42
C TYR A 128 -10.43 6.10 9.16
N VAL A 129 -11.41 6.56 9.92
CA VAL A 129 -11.27 7.80 10.71
C VAL A 129 -10.18 7.66 11.77
N GLN A 130 -10.19 6.59 12.56
CA GLN A 130 -9.31 6.46 13.72
C GLN A 130 -7.87 6.09 13.35
N HIS A 131 -7.66 5.26 12.32
CA HIS A 131 -6.35 4.72 11.98
C HIS A 131 -5.77 5.28 10.67
N ARG A 132 -6.59 5.94 9.84
CA ARG A 132 -6.14 6.49 8.55
C ARG A 132 -6.17 8.02 8.48
N ILE A 133 -7.08 8.70 9.18
CA ILE A 133 -7.17 10.18 9.12
C ILE A 133 -6.63 10.84 10.39
N ARG A 134 -7.19 10.53 11.56
CA ARG A 134 -6.84 11.22 12.84
C ARG A 134 -5.34 11.20 13.17
N PRO A 135 -4.56 10.14 12.95
CA PRO A 135 -3.13 10.14 13.25
C PRO A 135 -2.32 11.22 12.53
N TRP A 136 -2.79 11.67 11.38
CA TRP A 136 -2.07 12.61 10.51
C TRP A 136 -2.51 14.07 10.68
N LEU A 137 -3.54 14.35 11.46
CA LEU A 137 -4.02 15.73 11.69
C LEU A 137 -2.97 16.61 12.38
N GLY A 138 -2.00 16.01 13.06
CA GLY A 138 -0.86 16.68 13.67
C GLY A 138 0.29 17.04 12.72
N ALA A 139 0.22 16.70 11.42
CA ALA A 139 1.31 16.94 10.47
C ALA A 139 1.71 18.43 10.45
N PRO A 140 3.02 18.74 10.62
CA PRO A 140 3.47 20.14 10.74
C PRO A 140 3.16 21.00 9.51
N ALA A 141 3.19 20.38 8.32
CA ALA A 141 2.93 21.06 7.06
C ALA A 141 1.43 21.27 6.77
N LEU A 142 0.52 20.71 7.60
CA LEU A 142 -0.92 20.80 7.41
C LEU A 142 -1.45 22.16 7.95
N PRO A 143 -1.99 23.05 7.08
CA PRO A 143 -2.52 24.34 7.53
C PRO A 143 -3.67 24.19 8.52
N ARG A 144 -3.75 25.08 9.49
CA ARG A 144 -4.81 25.05 10.53
C ARG A 144 -6.24 25.02 9.97
N ALA A 145 -6.47 25.70 8.84
CA ALA A 145 -7.80 25.72 8.22
C ALA A 145 -8.18 24.34 7.65
N VAL A 146 -7.23 23.67 6.97
CA VAL A 146 -7.44 22.32 6.40
C VAL A 146 -7.59 21.28 7.52
N ARG A 147 -6.76 21.39 8.57
CA ARG A 147 -6.89 20.54 9.76
C ARG A 147 -8.29 20.60 10.36
N ARG A 148 -8.83 21.82 10.58
CA ARG A 148 -10.19 21.97 11.14
C ARG A 148 -11.27 21.38 10.25
N ARG A 149 -11.13 21.47 8.91
CA ARG A 149 -12.07 20.79 8.00
C ARG A 149 -12.02 19.28 8.15
N LEU A 150 -10.81 18.71 8.21
CA LEU A 150 -10.62 17.27 8.42
C LEU A 150 -11.16 16.81 9.79
N GLU A 151 -10.93 17.60 10.86
CA GLU A 151 -11.50 17.35 12.19
C GLU A 151 -13.03 17.33 12.13
N ALA A 152 -13.65 18.34 11.51
CA ALA A 152 -15.10 18.40 11.33
C ALA A 152 -15.64 17.25 10.49
N ALA A 153 -14.93 16.85 9.41
CA ALA A 153 -15.29 15.70 8.61
C ALA A 153 -15.25 14.38 9.43
N CYS A 154 -14.26 14.25 10.32
CA CYS A 154 -14.13 13.10 11.21
C CYS A 154 -15.20 13.01 12.31
N ASP A 155 -15.96 14.08 12.55
CA ASP A 155 -17.00 14.13 13.60
C ASP A 155 -18.39 13.71 13.10
N GLY A 156 -18.45 12.96 11.98
CA GLY A 156 -19.65 12.33 11.46
C GLY A 156 -19.77 12.29 9.93
N PRO A 157 -19.57 13.40 9.19
CA PRO A 157 -19.80 13.42 7.74
C PRO A 157 -19.00 12.40 6.96
N LEU A 158 -17.72 12.20 7.29
CA LEU A 158 -16.84 11.23 6.64
C LEU A 158 -17.29 9.78 6.92
N GLN A 159 -17.69 9.49 8.16
CA GLN A 159 -18.22 8.18 8.51
C GLN A 159 -19.52 7.90 7.75
N ALA A 160 -20.45 8.86 7.70
CA ALA A 160 -21.72 8.69 6.98
C ALA A 160 -21.52 8.46 5.47
N LEU A 161 -20.53 9.13 4.86
CA LEU A 161 -20.18 8.94 3.45
C LEU A 161 -19.62 7.54 3.16
N LEU A 162 -18.84 6.97 4.10
CA LEU A 162 -18.15 5.70 3.95
C LEU A 162 -18.94 4.50 4.53
N ASP A 163 -20.14 4.74 5.06
CA ASP A 163 -21.00 3.70 5.64
C ASP A 163 -21.82 3.00 4.54
N HIS A 164 -21.17 2.06 3.85
CA HIS A 164 -21.78 1.23 2.80
C HIS A 164 -21.55 -0.27 3.02
N ASP A 165 -21.18 -0.63 4.25
CA ASP A 165 -20.96 -2.01 4.70
C ASP A 165 -20.00 -2.83 3.81
N PRO A 166 -18.80 -2.31 3.48
CA PRO A 166 -17.86 -3.05 2.66
C PRO A 166 -17.28 -4.25 3.42
N PRO A 167 -16.93 -5.35 2.73
CA PRO A 167 -16.19 -6.42 3.37
C PRO A 167 -14.77 -5.96 3.74
N ALA A 168 -14.22 -6.50 4.83
CA ALA A 168 -12.84 -6.25 5.26
C ALA A 168 -11.86 -7.02 4.36
N SER A 169 -11.60 -6.49 3.17
CA SER A 169 -10.79 -7.08 2.11
C SER A 169 -9.30 -6.97 2.43
N LEU A 170 -8.51 -8.02 2.12
CA LEU A 170 -7.07 -7.92 2.11
C LEU A 170 -6.65 -6.95 1.00
N THR A 171 -5.81 -5.97 1.33
CA THR A 171 -5.30 -4.97 0.38
C THR A 171 -3.78 -4.93 0.39
N HIS A 172 -3.18 -4.50 -0.72
CA HIS A 172 -1.75 -4.19 -0.78
C HIS A 172 -1.41 -2.99 0.11
N GLY A 173 -2.29 -2.01 0.20
CA GLY A 173 -2.23 -0.85 1.10
C GLY A 173 -1.38 0.32 0.59
N ASP A 174 -0.48 0.11 -0.36
CA ASP A 174 0.34 1.15 -1.02
C ASP A 174 0.43 0.91 -2.54
N LEU A 175 -0.70 0.61 -3.19
CA LEU A 175 -0.71 0.25 -4.60
C LEU A 175 -0.78 1.48 -5.52
N TRP A 176 0.39 1.93 -5.97
CA TRP A 176 0.56 2.87 -7.06
C TRP A 176 1.47 2.25 -8.14
N SER A 177 1.53 2.84 -9.32
CA SER A 177 2.24 2.24 -10.47
C SER A 177 3.74 2.02 -10.23
N GLY A 178 4.38 2.76 -9.31
CA GLY A 178 5.78 2.56 -8.92
C GLY A 178 6.01 1.29 -8.09
N ASN A 179 4.98 0.76 -7.45
CA ASN A 179 5.04 -0.51 -6.71
C ASN A 179 4.64 -1.71 -7.58
N VAL A 180 4.68 -1.53 -8.92
CA VAL A 180 4.44 -2.61 -9.90
C VAL A 180 5.67 -2.79 -10.79
N VAL A 181 6.37 -3.90 -10.60
CA VAL A 181 7.54 -4.26 -11.43
C VAL A 181 7.08 -4.96 -12.70
N ALA A 182 7.61 -4.50 -13.83
CA ALA A 182 7.36 -5.07 -15.18
C ALA A 182 5.86 -5.20 -15.54
N GLY A 183 4.97 -4.37 -14.96
CA GLY A 183 3.53 -4.48 -15.22
C GLY A 183 2.90 -5.81 -14.80
N ARG A 184 3.49 -6.48 -13.81
CA ARG A 184 3.12 -7.85 -13.42
C ARG A 184 3.25 -8.12 -11.91
N TRP A 185 4.31 -7.64 -11.25
CA TRP A 185 4.66 -8.04 -9.89
C TRP A 185 4.44 -6.90 -8.91
N LEU A 186 3.76 -7.18 -7.81
CA LEU A 186 3.53 -6.23 -6.73
C LEU A 186 4.69 -6.29 -5.73
N ILE A 187 5.17 -5.13 -5.28
CA ILE A 187 6.26 -4.96 -4.31
C ILE A 187 5.91 -3.89 -3.29
N ASP A 188 6.66 -3.81 -2.19
CA ASP A 188 6.55 -2.76 -1.17
C ASP A 188 5.15 -2.61 -0.54
N PRO A 189 4.53 -3.69 -0.04
CA PRO A 189 3.19 -3.64 0.49
C PRO A 189 3.12 -2.99 1.89
N ALA A 190 2.00 -2.32 2.15
CA ALA A 190 1.57 -1.83 3.46
C ALA A 190 0.25 -2.54 3.88
N VAL A 191 0.28 -3.86 3.91
CA VAL A 191 -0.90 -4.73 3.99
C VAL A 191 -1.80 -4.41 5.17
N CYS A 192 -3.10 -4.36 4.91
CA CYS A 192 -4.14 -4.40 5.92
C CYS A 192 -5.46 -4.95 5.33
N ARG A 193 -6.42 -5.23 6.21
CA ARG A 193 -7.81 -5.41 5.78
C ARG A 193 -8.49 -4.06 5.77
N ALA A 194 -8.98 -3.67 4.61
CA ALA A 194 -9.61 -2.39 4.35
C ALA A 194 -10.81 -2.57 3.41
N ASP A 195 -11.54 -1.50 3.17
CA ASP A 195 -12.41 -1.43 2.02
C ASP A 195 -11.57 -1.46 0.73
N ARG A 196 -11.88 -2.38 -0.19
CA ARG A 196 -11.20 -2.49 -1.48
C ARG A 196 -11.22 -1.19 -2.30
N GLU A 197 -12.29 -0.40 -2.14
CA GLU A 197 -12.41 0.90 -2.81
C GLU A 197 -11.33 1.88 -2.34
N HIS A 198 -10.83 1.75 -1.12
CA HIS A 198 -9.72 2.56 -0.63
C HIS A 198 -8.43 2.34 -1.44
N GLU A 199 -8.09 1.09 -1.77
CA GLU A 199 -6.95 0.80 -2.64
C GLU A 199 -7.17 1.26 -4.08
N LEU A 200 -8.34 0.98 -4.65
CA LEU A 200 -8.69 1.42 -5.99
C LEU A 200 -8.69 2.95 -6.13
N ALA A 201 -9.14 3.66 -5.08
CA ALA A 201 -9.07 5.11 -5.01
C ALA A 201 -7.63 5.62 -5.03
N PHE A 202 -6.72 4.94 -4.34
CA PHE A 202 -5.31 5.32 -4.33
C PHE A 202 -4.64 5.07 -5.68
N MET A 203 -4.94 3.98 -6.36
CA MET A 203 -4.44 3.70 -7.71
C MET A 203 -4.74 4.86 -8.69
N ASP A 204 -5.88 5.52 -8.54
CA ASP A 204 -6.28 6.67 -9.37
C ASP A 204 -5.50 7.96 -9.04
N CYS A 205 -4.90 8.08 -7.86
CA CYS A 205 -4.28 9.33 -7.39
C CYS A 205 -3.16 9.82 -8.30
N PHE A 206 -2.35 8.90 -8.82
CA PHE A 206 -1.16 9.20 -9.60
C PHE A 206 -1.22 8.60 -11.00
N GLY A 207 -2.22 7.79 -11.29
CA GLY A 207 -2.38 7.12 -12.57
C GLY A 207 -1.29 6.05 -12.81
N GLY A 208 -1.06 5.76 -14.11
CA GLY A 208 -0.02 4.81 -14.52
C GLY A 208 -0.50 3.36 -14.67
N PHE A 209 -1.77 3.09 -14.35
CA PHE A 209 -2.40 1.80 -14.61
C PHE A 209 -3.14 1.83 -15.94
N PRO A 210 -2.90 0.89 -16.87
CA PRO A 210 -3.65 0.82 -18.12
C PRO A 210 -5.08 0.32 -17.90
N ALA A 211 -6.00 0.74 -18.75
CA ALA A 211 -7.42 0.34 -18.70
C ALA A 211 -7.60 -1.18 -18.64
N ALA A 212 -6.77 -1.93 -19.36
CA ALA A 212 -6.81 -3.39 -19.36
C ALA A 212 -6.67 -4.03 -17.96
N MET A 213 -5.99 -3.38 -17.01
CA MET A 213 -5.91 -3.85 -15.63
C MET A 213 -7.21 -3.60 -14.86
N THR A 214 -7.74 -2.38 -14.94
CA THR A 214 -8.96 -1.99 -14.22
C THR A 214 -10.21 -2.64 -14.80
N GLU A 215 -10.25 -2.86 -16.10
CA GLU A 215 -11.29 -3.64 -16.78
C GLU A 215 -11.30 -5.10 -16.31
N ALA A 216 -10.14 -5.77 -16.33
CA ALA A 216 -10.02 -7.15 -15.86
C ALA A 216 -10.33 -7.31 -14.36
N TYR A 217 -10.04 -6.29 -13.53
CA TYR A 217 -10.49 -6.25 -12.14
C TYR A 217 -12.01 -6.18 -12.07
N ALA A 218 -12.63 -5.22 -12.78
CA ALA A 218 -14.08 -4.99 -12.75
C ALA A 218 -14.90 -6.16 -13.33
N GLU A 219 -14.35 -6.94 -14.27
CA GLU A 219 -14.96 -8.17 -14.76
C GLU A 219 -15.09 -9.22 -13.65
N GLN A 220 -14.16 -9.28 -12.69
CA GLN A 220 -14.21 -10.21 -11.57
C GLN A 220 -15.05 -9.69 -10.41
N TRP A 221 -14.94 -8.40 -10.11
CA TRP A 221 -15.64 -7.75 -9.02
C TRP A 221 -15.97 -6.30 -9.38
N PRO A 222 -17.16 -6.04 -9.95
CA PRO A 222 -17.59 -4.69 -10.31
C PRO A 222 -17.56 -3.74 -9.12
N LEU A 223 -17.38 -2.45 -9.40
CA LEU A 223 -17.46 -1.40 -8.39
C LEU A 223 -18.92 -1.21 -7.95
N ASP A 224 -19.09 -0.89 -6.66
CA ASP A 224 -20.40 -0.71 -6.07
C ASP A 224 -21.00 0.67 -6.43
N ASP A 225 -22.32 0.79 -6.37
CA ASP A 225 -23.00 2.06 -6.54
C ASP A 225 -22.48 3.08 -5.50
N GLY A 226 -22.33 4.35 -5.92
CA GLY A 226 -21.79 5.42 -5.07
C GLY A 226 -20.26 5.47 -4.96
N TRP A 227 -19.53 4.55 -5.61
CA TRP A 227 -18.06 4.58 -5.67
C TRP A 227 -17.48 5.96 -6.01
N GLN A 228 -18.06 6.63 -7.03
CA GLN A 228 -17.57 7.92 -7.48
C GLN A 228 -17.69 9.02 -6.42
N ASP A 229 -18.70 8.95 -5.55
CA ASP A 229 -18.91 9.90 -4.47
C ASP A 229 -17.95 9.65 -3.30
N ARG A 230 -17.67 8.38 -2.99
CA ARG A 230 -16.73 7.97 -1.93
C ARG A 230 -15.27 8.17 -2.30
N ARG A 231 -14.92 8.01 -3.57
CA ARG A 231 -13.52 8.01 -4.06
C ARG A 231 -12.70 9.20 -3.57
N PRO A 232 -13.15 10.48 -3.63
CA PRO A 232 -12.36 11.61 -3.13
C PRO A 232 -12.04 11.50 -1.64
N ALA A 233 -12.99 11.04 -0.84
CA ALA A 233 -12.79 10.85 0.60
C ALA A 233 -11.79 9.73 0.90
N LEU A 234 -11.85 8.61 0.16
CA LEU A 234 -10.92 7.47 0.29
C LEU A 234 -9.48 7.81 -0.09
N GLN A 235 -9.27 8.83 -0.92
CA GLN A 235 -7.94 9.33 -1.29
C GLN A 235 -7.27 10.20 -0.21
N LEU A 236 -8.03 10.69 0.79
CA LEU A 236 -7.49 11.62 1.80
C LEU A 236 -6.33 11.02 2.60
N TYR A 237 -6.39 9.75 2.95
CA TYR A 237 -5.33 9.09 3.72
C TYR A 237 -3.97 9.19 3.05
N HIS A 238 -3.86 8.75 1.82
CA HIS A 238 -2.59 8.76 1.11
C HIS A 238 -2.09 10.19 0.86
N MET A 239 -2.98 11.15 0.64
CA MET A 239 -2.59 12.57 0.54
C MET A 239 -2.05 13.11 1.86
N LEU A 240 -2.62 12.71 3.00
CA LEU A 240 -2.09 13.07 4.34
C LEU A 240 -0.72 12.45 4.60
N VAL A 241 -0.53 11.18 4.22
CA VAL A 241 0.78 10.52 4.25
C VAL A 241 1.81 11.29 3.41
N HIS A 242 1.42 11.71 2.20
CA HIS A 242 2.30 12.51 1.32
C HIS A 242 2.61 13.89 1.90
N VAL A 243 1.67 14.56 2.58
CA VAL A 243 1.96 15.80 3.31
C VAL A 243 2.99 15.56 4.42
N GLN A 244 2.88 14.46 5.13
CA GLN A 244 3.84 14.12 6.20
C GLN A 244 5.23 13.81 5.65
N LEU A 245 5.34 13.09 4.52
CA LEU A 245 6.62 12.69 3.92
C LEU A 245 7.28 13.81 3.11
N PHE A 246 6.48 14.56 2.35
CA PHE A 246 6.97 15.44 1.29
C PHE A 246 6.57 16.92 1.48
N GLY A 247 5.84 17.24 2.56
CA GLY A 247 5.52 18.60 2.93
C GLY A 247 4.29 19.19 2.23
N ALA A 248 4.21 20.53 2.22
CA ALA A 248 3.01 21.28 1.88
C ALA A 248 2.54 21.18 0.41
N SER A 249 3.35 20.66 -0.50
CA SER A 249 3.01 20.51 -1.92
C SER A 249 1.73 19.69 -2.17
N TYR A 250 1.37 18.79 -1.25
CA TYR A 250 0.18 17.94 -1.32
C TYR A 250 -1.08 18.52 -0.65
N VAL A 251 -0.95 19.67 0.04
CA VAL A 251 -2.09 20.30 0.75
C VAL A 251 -3.23 20.68 -0.20
N GLY A 252 -2.91 21.20 -1.39
CA GLY A 252 -3.92 21.51 -2.41
C GLY A 252 -4.72 20.28 -2.85
N ALA A 253 -4.06 19.13 -2.91
CA ALA A 253 -4.72 17.86 -3.23
C ALA A 253 -5.71 17.43 -2.15
N ILE A 254 -5.41 17.65 -0.84
CA ILE A 254 -6.34 17.38 0.26
C ILE A 254 -7.55 18.30 0.15
N THR A 255 -7.35 19.60 -0.05
CA THR A 255 -8.44 20.58 -0.16
C THR A 255 -9.39 20.22 -1.31
N GLY A 256 -8.84 19.91 -2.50
CA GLY A 256 -9.65 19.52 -3.65
C GLY A 256 -10.48 18.25 -3.41
N ARG A 257 -9.95 17.29 -2.62
CA ARG A 257 -10.67 16.06 -2.28
C ARG A 257 -11.77 16.30 -1.26
N LEU A 258 -11.52 17.16 -0.26
CA LEU A 258 -12.57 17.59 0.66
C LEU A 258 -13.71 18.32 -0.07
N ASP A 259 -13.38 19.21 -1.01
CA ASP A 259 -14.38 19.91 -1.82
C ASP A 259 -15.18 18.93 -2.69
N ALA A 260 -14.51 17.98 -3.36
CA ALA A 260 -15.15 16.98 -4.20
C ALA A 260 -16.03 15.99 -3.41
N ALA A 261 -15.69 15.71 -2.15
CA ALA A 261 -16.46 14.84 -1.25
C ALA A 261 -17.58 15.60 -0.50
N GLY A 262 -17.67 16.91 -0.63
CA GLY A 262 -18.63 17.73 0.13
C GLY A 262 -18.33 17.84 1.63
N LEU A 263 -17.05 17.74 2.03
CA LEU A 263 -16.55 17.69 3.41
C LEU A 263 -15.86 18.99 3.87
#